data_74d60eb31a3882d1fc918fab503b5591
#
_entry.id   74d60eb31a3882d1fc918fab503b5591
#
_cell.length_a   1.000
_cell.length_b   1.000
_cell.length_c   1.000
_cell.angle_alpha   90.00
_cell.angle_beta   90.00
_cell.angle_gamma   90.00
#
_symmetry.space_group_name_H-M   'P 1'
#
loop_
_entity.id
_entity.type
_entity.pdbx_description
1 polymer ?
#
loop_
_entity_poly.entity_id
_entity_poly.type
_entity_poly.pdbx_seq_one_letter_code
_entity_poly.pdbx_strand_id
1 'polypeptide(L)'
;MRAILDTSVVLANDIGALDGELAISSITLAEIHFGVLVAEEHSIRAERLRRLLVLQRAFDALPLDNAVAANYGQIAAAVVNAGRQPRARSLDLLIAATAHAHSALLYTRNLTDFQGLEGLVEVVAV
;
A
#
# COMPACT_ATOMS: atom_id res chain seq x y z
N MET A 1 2.61 16.65 6.95
CA MET A 1 1.66 15.53 6.85
C MET A 1 2.35 14.35 6.18
N ARG A 2 2.23 13.19 6.78
CA ARG A 2 2.75 11.94 6.20
C ARG A 2 1.66 11.23 5.42
N ALA A 3 2.04 10.62 4.29
CA ALA A 3 1.11 9.86 3.46
C ALA A 3 1.77 8.61 2.91
N ILE A 4 1.06 7.50 2.99
CA ILE A 4 1.48 6.23 2.38
C ILE A 4 0.73 6.07 1.06
N LEU A 5 1.44 5.68 0.03
CA LEU A 5 0.84 5.36 -1.26
C LEU A 5 0.58 3.85 -1.30
N ASP A 6 -0.67 3.44 -1.56
CA ASP A 6 -0.89 2.02 -1.78
C ASP A 6 -0.39 1.61 -3.17
N THR A 7 -0.36 0.34 -3.43
CA THR A 7 0.20 -0.19 -4.68
C THR A 7 -0.56 0.30 -5.91
N SER A 8 -1.88 0.50 -5.80
CA SER A 8 -2.69 1.02 -6.91
C SER A 8 -2.28 2.42 -7.34
N VAL A 9 -1.86 3.26 -6.40
CA VAL A 9 -1.40 4.62 -6.67
C VAL A 9 -0.02 4.59 -7.31
N VAL A 10 0.88 3.75 -6.78
CA VAL A 10 2.24 3.61 -7.30
C VAL A 10 2.25 3.13 -8.75
N LEU A 11 1.32 2.26 -9.12
CA LEU A 11 1.21 1.71 -10.47
C LEU A 11 0.43 2.61 -11.44
N ALA A 12 -0.25 3.65 -10.96
CA ALA A 12 -1.04 4.53 -11.81
C ALA A 12 -0.14 5.48 -12.62
N ASN A 13 -0.60 5.84 -13.81
CA ASN A 13 0.11 6.77 -14.70
C ASN A 13 -0.58 8.14 -14.82
N ASP A 14 -1.76 8.27 -14.25
CA ASP A 14 -2.65 9.42 -14.44
C ASP A 14 -2.86 10.24 -13.17
N ILE A 15 -2.02 10.02 -12.15
CA ILE A 15 -2.10 10.75 -10.89
C ILE A 15 -1.10 11.90 -10.92
N GLY A 16 -1.59 13.10 -10.64
CA GLY A 16 -0.74 14.28 -10.52
C GLY A 16 0.02 14.33 -9.21
N ALA A 17 0.58 15.48 -8.89
CA ALA A 17 1.31 15.69 -7.64
C ALA A 17 0.38 15.49 -6.44
N LEU A 18 0.86 14.79 -5.42
CA LEU A 18 0.13 14.53 -4.19
C LEU A 18 0.77 15.32 -3.04
N ASP A 19 -0.09 15.81 -2.15
CA ASP A 19 0.36 16.55 -0.98
C ASP A 19 0.96 15.62 0.07
N GLY A 20 1.95 16.13 0.80
CA GLY A 20 2.51 15.48 1.96
C GLY A 20 3.89 14.89 1.74
N GLU A 21 4.42 14.36 2.82
CA GLU A 21 5.66 13.59 2.83
C GLU A 21 5.29 12.15 2.45
N LEU A 22 5.59 11.76 1.21
CA LEU A 22 5.13 10.50 0.64
C LEU A 22 6.07 9.35 0.97
N ALA A 23 5.50 8.19 1.26
CA ALA A 23 6.26 6.97 1.52
C ALA A 23 5.51 5.76 0.94
N ILE A 24 6.22 4.64 0.81
CA ILE A 24 5.63 3.37 0.43
C ILE A 24 5.98 2.29 1.46
N SER A 25 5.17 1.25 1.51
CA SER A 25 5.42 0.07 2.35
C SER A 25 6.30 -0.93 1.60
N SER A 26 7.11 -1.70 2.35
CA SER A 26 7.82 -2.86 1.80
C SER A 26 6.86 -3.88 1.19
N ILE A 27 5.61 -3.90 1.62
CA ILE A 27 4.56 -4.75 1.03
C ILE A 27 4.32 -4.35 -0.43
N THR A 28 4.27 -3.05 -0.72
CA THR A 28 4.15 -2.56 -2.10
C THR A 28 5.33 -3.04 -2.95
N LEU A 29 6.56 -2.97 -2.43
CA LEU A 29 7.72 -3.52 -3.15
C LEU A 29 7.58 -5.02 -3.41
N ALA A 30 7.09 -5.78 -2.43
CA ALA A 30 6.87 -7.21 -2.59
C ALA A 30 5.89 -7.50 -3.74
N GLU A 31 4.79 -6.76 -3.80
CA GLU A 31 3.81 -6.90 -4.88
C GLU A 31 4.40 -6.55 -6.24
N ILE A 32 5.22 -5.50 -6.32
CA ILE A 32 5.85 -5.08 -7.57
C ILE A 32 6.91 -6.08 -8.02
N HIS A 33 7.73 -6.61 -7.10
CA HIS A 33 8.66 -7.70 -7.40
C HIS A 33 7.94 -8.92 -7.99
N PHE A 34 6.84 -9.31 -7.37
CA PHE A 34 6.02 -10.40 -7.89
C PHE A 34 5.51 -10.10 -9.30
N GLY A 35 5.02 -8.87 -9.52
CA GLY A 35 4.54 -8.44 -10.84
C GLY A 35 5.60 -8.52 -11.95
N VAL A 36 6.87 -8.24 -11.62
CA VAL A 36 7.98 -8.40 -12.57
C VAL A 36 8.15 -9.86 -12.96
N LEU A 37 8.18 -10.74 -11.96
CA LEU A 37 8.52 -12.15 -12.16
C LEU A 37 7.42 -12.95 -12.85
N VAL A 38 6.15 -12.55 -12.71
CA VAL A 38 5.02 -13.25 -13.38
C VAL A 38 4.73 -12.75 -14.78
N ALA A 39 5.37 -11.67 -15.22
CA ALA A 39 5.19 -11.16 -16.57
C ALA A 39 5.78 -12.16 -17.58
N GLU A 40 4.96 -12.65 -18.50
CA GLU A 40 5.38 -13.64 -19.48
C GLU A 40 6.10 -13.03 -20.68
N GLU A 41 5.70 -11.82 -21.09
CA GLU A 41 6.36 -11.11 -22.18
C GLU A 41 7.62 -10.37 -21.72
N HIS A 42 8.68 -10.49 -22.49
CA HIS A 42 9.96 -9.84 -22.16
C HIS A 42 9.86 -8.31 -22.09
N SER A 43 9.10 -7.70 -22.99
CA SER A 43 8.93 -6.24 -23.02
C SER A 43 8.18 -5.73 -21.79
N ILE A 44 7.15 -6.45 -21.36
CA ILE A 44 6.37 -6.10 -20.15
C ILE A 44 7.22 -6.29 -18.91
N ARG A 45 7.97 -7.39 -18.83
CA ARG A 45 8.88 -7.64 -17.70
C ARG A 45 9.94 -6.55 -17.59
N ALA A 46 10.54 -6.17 -18.70
CA ALA A 46 11.55 -5.11 -18.73
C ALA A 46 10.99 -3.77 -18.26
N GLU A 47 9.78 -3.42 -18.69
CA GLU A 47 9.12 -2.18 -18.27
C GLU A 47 8.80 -2.19 -16.78
N ARG A 48 8.26 -3.29 -16.26
CA ARG A 48 7.97 -3.46 -14.83
C ARG A 48 9.24 -3.39 -13.99
N LEU A 49 10.33 -3.98 -14.48
CA LEU A 49 11.63 -3.90 -13.80
C LEU A 49 12.15 -2.46 -13.75
N ARG A 50 12.05 -1.72 -14.85
CA ARG A 50 12.44 -0.29 -14.87
C ARG A 50 11.66 0.50 -13.83
N ARG A 51 10.34 0.29 -13.74
CA ARG A 51 9.49 0.96 -12.76
C ARG A 51 9.91 0.62 -11.33
N LEU A 52 10.20 -0.67 -11.06
CA LEU A 52 10.69 -1.11 -9.76
C LEU A 52 11.99 -0.39 -9.38
N LEU A 53 12.94 -0.30 -10.30
CA LEU A 53 14.23 0.36 -10.04
C LEU A 53 14.04 1.86 -9.76
N VAL A 54 13.13 2.53 -10.47
CA VAL A 54 12.80 3.93 -10.20
C VAL A 54 12.23 4.10 -8.79
N LEU A 55 11.33 3.23 -8.39
CA LEU A 55 10.73 3.27 -7.05
C LEU A 55 11.75 3.04 -5.95
N GLN A 56 12.65 2.09 -6.13
CA GLN A 56 13.69 1.80 -5.15
C GLN A 56 14.68 2.95 -4.98
N ARG A 57 14.87 3.78 -6.00
CA ARG A 57 15.69 4.99 -5.92
C ARG A 57 14.94 6.16 -5.29
N ALA A 58 13.63 6.23 -5.51
CA ALA A 58 12.81 7.35 -5.04
C ALA A 58 12.39 7.21 -3.57
N PHE A 59 12.26 5.99 -3.08
CA PHE A 59 11.71 5.71 -1.75
C PHE A 59 12.57 4.72 -0.98
N ASP A 60 12.75 5.00 0.31
CA ASP A 60 13.14 4.00 1.30
C ASP A 60 11.84 3.38 1.84
N ALA A 61 11.54 2.16 1.44
CA ALA A 61 10.28 1.53 1.82
C ALA A 61 10.23 1.27 3.32
N LEU A 62 9.09 1.57 3.94
CA LEU A 62 8.86 1.33 5.36
C LEU A 62 8.70 -0.17 5.60
N PRO A 63 9.47 -0.75 6.54
CA PRO A 63 9.45 -2.19 6.76
C PRO A 63 8.18 -2.67 7.47
N LEU A 64 7.85 -3.95 7.30
CA LEU A 64 6.88 -4.63 8.12
C LEU A 64 7.59 -5.04 9.42
N ASP A 65 7.64 -4.14 10.37
CA ASP A 65 8.26 -4.35 11.67
C ASP A 65 7.24 -4.79 12.73
N ASN A 66 7.68 -4.92 13.98
CA ASN A 66 6.79 -5.34 15.06
C ASN A 66 5.65 -4.35 15.33
N ALA A 67 5.90 -3.05 15.15
CA ALA A 67 4.86 -2.04 15.32
C ALA A 67 3.78 -2.18 14.24
N VAL A 68 4.17 -2.39 12.99
CA VAL A 68 3.22 -2.64 11.90
C VAL A 68 2.46 -3.93 12.13
N ALA A 69 3.12 -5.00 12.60
CA ALA A 69 2.47 -6.26 12.92
C ALA A 69 1.37 -6.09 13.99
N ALA A 70 1.67 -5.34 15.05
CA ALA A 70 0.70 -5.06 16.11
C ALA A 70 -0.47 -4.22 15.58
N ASN A 71 -0.19 -3.22 14.75
CA ASN A 71 -1.23 -2.40 14.12
C ASN A 71 -2.10 -3.21 13.15
N TYR A 72 -1.51 -4.20 12.46
CA TYR A 72 -2.29 -5.10 11.62
C TYR A 72 -3.38 -5.82 12.43
N GLY A 73 -3.08 -6.24 13.64
CA GLY A 73 -4.09 -6.86 14.51
C GLY A 73 -5.30 -5.97 14.72
N GLN A 74 -5.08 -4.68 15.00
CA GLN A 74 -6.18 -3.70 15.16
C GLN A 74 -6.96 -3.50 13.85
N ILE A 75 -6.24 -3.36 12.75
CA ILE A 75 -6.83 -3.16 11.42
C ILE A 75 -7.70 -4.37 11.04
N ALA A 76 -7.17 -5.59 11.17
CA ALA A 76 -7.90 -6.80 10.84
C ALA A 76 -9.13 -7.00 11.74
N ALA A 77 -9.01 -6.70 13.04
CA ALA A 77 -10.14 -6.77 13.97
C ALA A 77 -11.26 -5.80 13.57
N ALA A 78 -10.92 -4.58 13.15
CA ALA A 78 -11.90 -3.61 12.68
C ALA A 78 -12.64 -4.11 11.43
N VAL A 79 -11.94 -4.76 10.50
CA VAL A 79 -12.53 -5.35 9.30
C VAL A 79 -13.51 -6.47 9.66
N VAL A 80 -13.15 -7.33 10.61
CA VAL A 80 -14.05 -8.38 11.12
C VAL A 80 -15.28 -7.77 11.75
N ASN A 81 -15.12 -6.74 12.58
CA ASN A 81 -16.23 -6.05 13.24
C ASN A 81 -17.16 -5.36 12.23
N ALA A 82 -16.65 -4.99 11.06
CA ALA A 82 -17.45 -4.44 9.97
C ALA A 82 -18.13 -5.52 9.11
N GLY A 83 -18.03 -6.80 9.50
CA GLY A 83 -18.65 -7.92 8.78
C GLY A 83 -17.89 -8.37 7.54
N ARG A 84 -16.61 -8.01 7.42
CA ARG A 84 -15.78 -8.34 6.27
C ARG A 84 -14.71 -9.35 6.65
N GLN A 85 -14.04 -9.92 5.64
CA GLN A 85 -13.00 -10.93 5.86
C GLN A 85 -11.61 -10.35 5.56
N PRO A 86 -10.73 -10.26 6.58
CA PRO A 86 -9.38 -9.70 6.39
C PRO A 86 -8.54 -10.49 5.40
N ARG A 87 -8.71 -11.81 5.35
CA ARG A 87 -7.87 -12.70 4.55
C ARG A 87 -7.90 -12.36 3.07
N ALA A 88 -9.05 -11.91 2.56
CA ALA A 88 -9.20 -11.53 1.15
C ALA A 88 -8.39 -10.27 0.78
N ARG A 89 -7.98 -9.48 1.77
CA ARG A 89 -7.32 -8.18 1.59
C ARG A 89 -6.05 -8.06 2.42
N SER A 90 -5.38 -9.18 2.72
CA SER A 90 -4.26 -9.19 3.67
C SER A 90 -3.15 -8.19 3.32
N LEU A 91 -2.75 -8.12 2.05
CA LEU A 91 -1.68 -7.19 1.64
C LEU A 91 -2.13 -5.73 1.74
N ASP A 92 -3.35 -5.42 1.33
CA ASP A 92 -3.90 -4.07 1.46
C ASP A 92 -3.98 -3.65 2.93
N LEU A 93 -4.40 -4.57 3.80
CA LEU A 93 -4.51 -4.30 5.23
C LEU A 93 -3.14 -4.14 5.90
N LEU A 94 -2.11 -4.81 5.42
CA LEU A 94 -0.74 -4.59 5.88
C LEU A 94 -0.23 -3.20 5.48
N ILE A 95 -0.59 -2.72 4.30
CA ILE A 95 -0.30 -1.35 3.88
C ILE A 95 -1.04 -0.34 4.77
N ALA A 96 -2.32 -0.59 5.05
CA ALA A 96 -3.10 0.25 5.96
C ALA A 96 -2.50 0.25 7.38
N ALA A 97 -2.03 -0.91 7.85
CA ALA A 97 -1.36 -1.03 9.15
C ALA A 97 -0.06 -0.22 9.19
N THR A 98 0.66 -0.16 8.08
CA THR A 98 1.85 0.68 7.96
C THR A 98 1.48 2.16 8.10
N ALA A 99 0.42 2.60 7.44
CA ALA A 99 -0.08 3.97 7.57
C ALA A 99 -0.50 4.27 9.00
N HIS A 100 -1.23 3.36 9.64
CA HIS A 100 -1.68 3.54 11.03
C HIS A 100 -0.49 3.62 12.00
N ALA A 101 0.49 2.73 11.85
CA ALA A 101 1.69 2.72 12.68
C ALA A 101 2.51 4.03 12.59
N HIS A 102 2.47 4.67 11.45
CA HIS A 102 3.21 5.91 11.20
C HIS A 102 2.35 7.17 11.30
N SER A 103 1.12 7.06 11.77
CA SER A 103 0.17 8.19 11.86
C SER A 103 0.04 8.92 10.53
N ALA A 104 0.00 8.17 9.44
CA ALA A 104 -0.06 8.67 8.08
C ALA A 104 -1.43 8.44 7.47
N LEU A 105 -1.84 9.29 6.54
CA LEU A 105 -2.98 9.00 5.70
C LEU A 105 -2.58 8.01 4.59
N LEU A 106 -3.56 7.39 3.97
CA LEU A 106 -3.36 6.41 2.92
C LEU A 106 -4.02 6.89 1.63
N TYR A 107 -3.23 7.11 0.60
CA TYR A 107 -3.74 7.39 -0.74
C TYR A 107 -4.02 6.09 -1.48
N THR A 108 -5.20 5.99 -2.08
CA THR A 108 -5.60 4.80 -2.86
C THR A 108 -6.44 5.18 -4.08
N ARG A 109 -6.46 4.29 -5.07
CA ARG A 109 -7.42 4.32 -6.19
C ARG A 109 -8.70 3.54 -5.86
N ASN A 110 -8.69 2.73 -4.80
CA ASN A 110 -9.74 1.75 -4.51
C ASN A 110 -10.23 1.86 -3.06
N LEU A 111 -11.05 2.89 -2.77
CA LEU A 111 -11.59 3.11 -1.42
C LEU A 111 -12.31 1.89 -0.85
N THR A 112 -13.00 1.12 -1.70
CA THR A 112 -13.78 -0.05 -1.26
C THR A 112 -12.90 -1.13 -0.64
N ASP A 113 -11.62 -1.19 -0.98
CA ASP A 113 -10.69 -2.16 -0.42
C ASP A 113 -10.37 -1.89 1.06
N PHE A 114 -10.69 -0.67 1.54
CA PHE A 114 -10.35 -0.22 2.88
C PHE A 114 -11.59 0.11 3.73
N GLN A 115 -12.77 -0.38 3.34
CA GLN A 115 -13.98 -0.20 4.15
C GLN A 115 -13.82 -0.87 5.51
N GLY A 116 -14.36 -0.24 6.54
CA GLY A 116 -14.28 -0.73 7.91
C GLY A 116 -13.14 -0.13 8.72
N LEU A 117 -12.31 0.72 8.12
CA LEU A 117 -11.14 1.32 8.78
C LEU A 117 -11.38 2.76 9.25
N GLU A 118 -12.60 3.25 9.15
CA GLU A 118 -12.98 4.59 9.57
C GLU A 118 -12.62 4.78 11.06
N GLY A 119 -11.96 5.87 11.35
CA GLY A 119 -11.47 6.17 12.70
C GLY A 119 -10.10 5.59 13.04
N LEU A 120 -9.55 4.69 12.23
CA LEU A 120 -8.19 4.16 12.40
C LEU A 120 -7.23 4.75 11.38
N VAL A 121 -7.62 4.75 10.11
CA VAL A 121 -6.78 5.27 9.02
C VAL A 121 -7.62 6.23 8.19
N GLU A 122 -7.07 7.41 7.92
CA GLU A 122 -7.66 8.32 6.94
C GLU A 122 -7.29 7.83 5.55
N VAL A 123 -8.27 7.36 4.78
CA VAL A 123 -8.08 6.85 3.43
C VAL A 123 -8.61 7.86 2.44
N VAL A 124 -7.77 8.28 1.50
CA VAL A 124 -8.08 9.33 0.53
C VAL A 124 -7.98 8.77 -0.88
N ALA A 125 -9.05 8.90 -1.65
CA ALA A 125 -9.07 8.50 -3.05
C ALA A 125 -8.34 9.52 -3.94
N VAL A 126 -7.57 9.03 -4.88
CA VAL A 126 -6.86 9.87 -5.85
C VAL A 126 -7.02 9.37 -7.28
#